data_dc3f9308df946b4b06c9cc859224c02a
#
_entry.id   dc3f9308df946b4b06c9cc859224c02a
#
_cell.length_a   1.000
_cell.length_b   1.000
_cell.length_c   1.000
_cell.angle_alpha   90.00
_cell.angle_beta   90.00
_cell.angle_gamma   90.00
#
_symmetry.space_group_name_H-M   'P 1'
#
loop_
_entity.id
_entity.type
_entity.pdbx_description
1 polymer ?
#
loop_
_entity_poly.entity_id
_entity_poly.type
_entity_poly.pdbx_seq_one_letter_code
_entity_poly.pdbx_strand_id
1 'polypeptide(L)'
;MSETHLTDQTNQRWEQLLRYRYIELISLWEGRLTTRKLCETFSIGRQQANKDLSNYRRALKRGDLVYDPVAKHYSPSEDFAPILTRGLASEYLQLAAQQSDVQRI
;
A
#
# COMPACT_ATOMS: atom_id res chain seq x y z
N MET A 1 23.61 20.04 8.66
CA MET A 1 22.56 20.31 7.69
C MET A 1 22.38 19.23 6.64
N SER A 2 23.46 18.80 6.00
CA SER A 2 23.38 17.72 5.00
C SER A 2 22.88 16.41 5.60
N GLU A 3 23.21 16.12 6.84
CA GLU A 3 22.76 14.90 7.51
C GLU A 3 21.26 14.89 7.73
N THR A 4 20.68 16.04 8.13
CA THR A 4 19.24 16.16 8.32
C THR A 4 18.49 15.93 7.01
N HIS A 5 19.00 16.50 5.92
CA HIS A 5 18.41 16.36 4.60
C HIS A 5 18.42 14.91 4.13
N LEU A 6 19.53 14.20 4.34
CA LEU A 6 19.63 12.77 3.97
C LEU A 6 18.69 11.91 4.80
N THR A 7 18.56 12.22 6.10
CA THR A 7 17.66 11.50 6.99
C THR A 7 16.22 11.67 6.55
N ASP A 8 15.80 12.87 6.16
CA ASP A 8 14.45 13.14 5.70
C ASP A 8 14.15 12.37 4.42
N GLN A 9 15.08 12.31 3.47
CA GLN A 9 14.90 11.55 2.24
C GLN A 9 14.80 10.06 2.51
N THR A 10 15.58 9.54 3.42
CA THR A 10 15.54 8.13 3.81
C THR A 10 14.21 7.79 4.44
N ASN A 11 13.70 8.64 5.32
CA ASN A 11 12.40 8.45 5.97
C ASN A 11 11.26 8.48 4.96
N GLN A 12 11.31 9.39 3.99
CA GLN A 12 10.30 9.49 2.94
C GLN A 12 10.26 8.23 2.08
N ARG A 13 11.42 7.69 1.73
CA ARG A 13 11.50 6.45 0.96
C ARG A 13 10.96 5.27 1.75
N TRP A 14 11.26 5.22 3.03
CA TRP A 14 10.80 4.16 3.92
C TRP A 14 9.27 4.20 4.04
N GLU A 15 8.72 5.38 4.26
CA GLU A 15 7.26 5.55 4.36
C GLU A 15 6.56 5.16 3.06
N GLN A 16 7.13 5.55 1.93
CA GLN A 16 6.60 5.20 0.62
C GLN A 16 6.60 3.70 0.42
N LEU A 17 7.68 3.03 0.79
CA LEU A 17 7.80 1.58 0.68
C LEU A 17 6.75 0.89 1.56
N LEU A 18 6.52 1.38 2.77
CA LEU A 18 5.50 0.84 3.66
C LEU A 18 4.10 0.96 3.03
N ARG A 19 3.80 2.09 2.40
CA ARG A 19 2.52 2.28 1.72
C ARG A 19 2.36 1.32 0.55
N TYR A 20 3.41 1.12 -0.23
CA TYR A 20 3.38 0.19 -1.37
C TYR A 20 3.17 -1.25 -0.90
N ARG A 21 3.86 -1.65 0.16
CA ARG A 21 3.67 -2.99 0.74
C ARG A 21 2.25 -3.18 1.25
N TYR A 22 1.68 -2.14 1.86
CA TYR A 22 0.29 -2.17 2.31
C TYR A 22 -0.65 -2.38 1.13
N ILE A 23 -0.49 -1.59 0.07
CA ILE A 23 -1.29 -1.73 -1.15
C ILE A 23 -1.25 -3.17 -1.66
N GLU A 24 -0.06 -3.73 -1.72
CA GLU A 24 0.14 -5.08 -2.25
C GLU A 24 -0.52 -6.15 -1.41
N LEU A 25 -0.25 -6.14 -0.10
CA LEU A 25 -0.76 -7.18 0.80
C LEU A 25 -2.28 -7.09 0.99
N ILE A 26 -2.82 -5.89 1.09
CA ILE A 26 -4.27 -5.72 1.23
C ILE A 26 -4.98 -6.17 -0.05
N SER A 27 -4.45 -5.78 -1.20
CA SER A 27 -5.04 -6.21 -2.48
C SER A 27 -5.00 -7.72 -2.63
N LEU A 28 -3.88 -8.33 -2.27
CA LEU A 28 -3.69 -9.77 -2.43
C LEU A 28 -4.59 -10.57 -1.47
N TRP A 29 -4.66 -10.17 -0.21
CA TRP A 29 -5.31 -10.98 0.83
C TRP A 29 -6.75 -10.57 1.12
N GLU A 30 -7.11 -9.30 0.95
CA GLU A 30 -8.49 -8.86 1.13
C GLU A 30 -9.25 -8.76 -0.19
N GLY A 31 -8.53 -8.72 -1.30
CA GLY A 31 -9.16 -8.69 -2.62
C GLY A 31 -9.74 -7.35 -3.00
N ARG A 32 -9.61 -6.33 -2.16
CA ARG A 32 -10.12 -5.00 -2.45
C ARG A 32 -9.37 -3.95 -1.61
N LEU A 33 -9.15 -2.81 -2.23
CA LEU A 33 -8.47 -1.69 -1.59
C LEU A 33 -9.17 -0.40 -1.97
N THR A 34 -9.46 0.46 -0.99
CA THR A 34 -10.03 1.78 -1.24
C THR A 34 -8.98 2.85 -1.02
N THR A 35 -9.07 3.94 -1.77
CA THR A 35 -8.24 5.12 -1.55
C THR A 35 -8.43 5.65 -0.14
N ARG A 36 -9.68 5.62 0.34
CA ARG A 36 -10.02 6.07 1.68
C ARG A 36 -9.26 5.28 2.75
N LYS A 37 -9.22 3.95 2.62
CA LYS A 37 -8.52 3.09 3.59
C LYS A 37 -7.03 3.41 3.62
N LEU A 38 -6.44 3.63 2.46
CA LEU A 38 -5.03 4.01 2.36
C LEU A 38 -4.78 5.35 3.06
N CYS A 39 -5.64 6.34 2.84
CA CYS A 39 -5.54 7.64 3.50
C CYS A 39 -5.64 7.51 5.01
N GLU A 40 -6.62 6.76 5.50
CA GLU A 40 -6.84 6.58 6.94
C GLU A 40 -5.68 5.85 7.61
N THR A 41 -5.17 4.80 6.96
CA THR A 41 -4.10 3.99 7.54
C THR A 41 -2.81 4.77 7.73
N PHE A 42 -2.47 5.63 6.77
CA PHE A 42 -1.20 6.33 6.77
C PHE A 42 -1.30 7.82 7.06
N SER A 43 -2.52 8.30 7.34
CA SER A 43 -2.77 9.73 7.60
C SER A 43 -2.25 10.60 6.46
N ILE A 44 -2.54 10.20 5.23
CA ILE A 44 -2.16 10.94 4.02
C ILE A 44 -3.40 11.46 3.31
N GLY A 45 -3.20 12.48 2.49
CA GLY A 45 -4.28 13.04 1.68
C GLY A 45 -4.58 12.19 0.44
N ARG A 46 -5.71 12.49 -0.18
CA ARG A 46 -6.17 11.76 -1.36
C ARG A 46 -5.21 11.86 -2.53
N GLN A 47 -4.58 13.03 -2.72
CA GLN A 47 -3.62 13.21 -3.80
C GLN A 47 -2.42 12.27 -3.64
N GLN A 48 -1.89 12.18 -2.42
CA GLN A 48 -0.76 11.28 -2.16
C GLN A 48 -1.16 9.82 -2.34
N ALA A 49 -2.35 9.43 -1.87
CA ALA A 49 -2.85 8.08 -2.02
C ALA A 49 -3.01 7.71 -3.50
N ASN A 50 -3.58 8.60 -4.29
CA ASN A 50 -3.76 8.37 -5.73
C ASN A 50 -2.41 8.27 -6.46
N LYS A 51 -1.45 9.10 -6.06
CA LYS A 51 -0.10 9.05 -6.62
C LYS A 51 0.58 7.73 -6.29
N ASP A 52 0.45 7.28 -5.05
CA ASP A 52 1.01 5.99 -4.63
C ASP A 52 0.42 4.83 -5.43
N LEU A 53 -0.91 4.83 -5.60
CA LEU A 53 -1.60 3.81 -6.38
C LEU A 53 -1.13 3.80 -7.83
N SER A 54 -1.04 4.98 -8.45
CA SER A 54 -0.55 5.09 -9.83
C SER A 54 0.87 4.59 -9.98
N ASN A 55 1.75 4.99 -9.07
CA ASN A 55 3.15 4.57 -9.09
C ASN A 55 3.29 3.07 -8.88
N TYR A 56 2.53 2.52 -7.93
CA TYR A 56 2.56 1.09 -7.66
C TYR A 56 2.09 0.30 -8.87
N ARG A 57 0.97 0.71 -9.49
CA ARG A 57 0.41 0.02 -10.66
C ARG A 57 1.37 0.03 -11.84
N ARG A 58 2.07 1.15 -12.05
CA ARG A 58 3.06 1.24 -13.12
C ARG A 58 4.25 0.31 -12.92
N ALA A 59 4.57 0.01 -11.67
CA ALA A 59 5.69 -0.87 -11.34
C ALA A 59 5.34 -2.35 -11.46
N LEU A 60 4.07 -2.70 -11.53
CA LEU A 60 3.63 -4.09 -11.64
C LEU A 60 4.13 -4.72 -12.93
N LYS A 61 4.64 -5.93 -12.82
CA LYS A 61 5.14 -6.70 -13.98
C LYS A 61 4.09 -7.66 -14.52
N ARG A 62 3.16 -8.08 -13.67
CA ARG A 62 2.09 -9.01 -14.05
C ARG A 62 0.81 -8.56 -13.37
N GLY A 63 -0.25 -8.47 -14.17
CA GLY A 63 -1.55 -8.08 -13.68
C GLY A 63 -1.67 -6.60 -13.37
N ASP A 64 -2.75 -6.24 -12.74
CA ASP A 64 -3.05 -4.85 -12.39
C ASP A 64 -4.02 -4.82 -11.22
N LEU A 65 -4.22 -3.63 -10.68
CA LEU A 65 -5.33 -3.33 -9.78
C LEU A 65 -6.40 -2.63 -10.60
N VAL A 66 -7.59 -3.23 -10.65
CA VAL A 66 -8.69 -2.76 -11.50
C VAL A 66 -9.68 -2.00 -10.63
N TYR A 67 -10.00 -0.77 -11.02
CA TYR A 67 -10.96 0.04 -10.29
C TYR A 67 -12.39 -0.28 -10.70
N ASP A 68 -13.23 -0.52 -9.70
CA ASP A 68 -14.68 -0.69 -9.89
C ASP A 68 -15.37 0.61 -9.47
N PRO A 69 -15.93 1.38 -10.43
CA PRO A 69 -16.55 2.67 -10.10
C PRO A 69 -17.84 2.54 -9.33
N VAL A 70 -18.51 1.39 -9.40
CA VAL A 70 -19.75 1.15 -8.64
C VAL A 70 -19.43 0.83 -7.19
N ALA A 71 -18.54 -0.14 -6.96
CA ALA A 71 -18.12 -0.53 -5.62
C ALA A 71 -17.12 0.45 -5.02
N LYS A 72 -16.49 1.28 -5.84
CA LYS A 72 -15.51 2.31 -5.44
C LYS A 72 -14.29 1.73 -4.76
N HIS A 73 -13.79 0.62 -5.30
CA HIS A 73 -12.55 0.02 -4.80
C HIS A 73 -11.74 -0.57 -5.95
N TYR A 74 -10.46 -0.83 -5.66
CA TYR A 74 -9.57 -1.55 -6.55
C TYR A 74 -9.56 -3.03 -6.18
N SER A 75 -9.49 -3.90 -7.19
CA SER A 75 -9.36 -5.34 -7.01
C SER A 75 -8.22 -5.86 -7.87
N PRO A 76 -7.47 -6.87 -7.39
CA PRO A 76 -6.40 -7.42 -8.21
C PRO A 76 -6.96 -8.25 -9.37
N SER A 77 -6.32 -8.15 -10.53
CA SER A 77 -6.62 -9.01 -11.66
C SER A 77 -6.19 -10.45 -11.35
N GLU A 78 -6.68 -11.42 -12.13
CA GLU A 78 -6.37 -12.83 -11.88
C GLU A 78 -4.87 -13.13 -11.95
N ASP A 79 -4.14 -12.41 -12.80
CA ASP A 79 -2.72 -12.61 -12.98
C ASP A 79 -1.86 -11.65 -12.14
N PHE A 80 -2.46 -10.96 -11.18
CA PHE A 80 -1.75 -10.06 -10.28
C PHE A 80 -0.68 -10.82 -9.51
N ALA A 81 0.54 -10.31 -9.53
CA ALA A 81 1.65 -10.91 -8.80
C ALA A 81 2.36 -9.85 -7.95
N PRO A 82 2.67 -10.15 -6.70
CA PRO A 82 3.37 -9.21 -5.83
C PRO A 82 4.79 -8.93 -6.34
N ILE A 83 5.26 -7.70 -6.14
CA ILE A 83 6.60 -7.27 -6.57
C ILE A 83 7.49 -6.86 -5.40
N LEU A 84 6.92 -6.56 -4.23
CA LEU A 84 7.66 -6.08 -3.07
C LEU A 84 7.71 -7.09 -1.94
N THR A 85 6.70 -7.95 -1.85
CA THR A 85 6.57 -8.95 -0.81
C THR A 85 6.59 -10.34 -1.44
N ARG A 86 6.63 -11.36 -0.61
CA ARG A 86 6.51 -12.75 -1.07
C ARG A 86 5.05 -13.16 -1.22
N GLY A 87 4.12 -12.31 -0.79
CA GLY A 87 2.70 -12.63 -0.83
C GLY A 87 2.29 -13.67 0.19
N LEU A 88 3.07 -13.86 1.26
CA LEU A 88 2.79 -14.86 2.28
C LEU A 88 1.73 -14.38 3.27
N ALA A 89 0.92 -15.33 3.74
CA ALA A 89 -0.09 -15.03 4.75
C ALA A 89 0.51 -14.41 6.01
N SER A 90 1.72 -14.85 6.39
CA SER A 90 2.42 -14.33 7.57
C SER A 90 2.71 -12.83 7.43
N GLU A 91 3.03 -12.37 6.24
CA GLU A 91 3.28 -10.94 6.00
C GLU A 91 2.01 -10.12 6.20
N TYR A 92 0.90 -10.62 5.69
CA TYR A 92 -0.40 -9.97 5.85
C TYR A 92 -0.83 -9.95 7.32
N LEU A 93 -0.71 -11.07 8.01
CA LEU A 93 -1.10 -11.17 9.41
C LEU A 93 -0.26 -10.26 10.30
N GLN A 94 1.02 -10.13 9.99
CA GLN A 94 1.91 -9.21 10.71
C GLN A 94 1.48 -7.77 10.51
N LEU A 95 1.11 -7.42 9.29
CA LEU A 95 0.62 -6.08 8.98
C LEU A 95 -0.67 -5.77 9.76
N ALA A 96 -1.62 -6.70 9.78
CA ALA A 96 -2.88 -6.55 10.50
C ALA A 96 -2.65 -6.42 12.01
N ALA A 97 -1.73 -7.19 12.57
CA ALA A 97 -1.39 -7.12 13.99
C ALA A 97 -0.80 -5.76 14.35
N GLN A 98 0.07 -5.21 13.52
CA GLN A 98 0.66 -3.89 13.74
C GLN A 98 -0.40 -2.80 13.76
N GLN A 99 -1.39 -2.88 12.88
CA GLN A 99 -2.48 -1.92 12.85
C GLN A 99 -3.37 -2.02 14.09
N SER A 100 -3.65 -3.24 14.54
CA SER A 100 -4.44 -3.45 15.76
C SER A 100 -3.74 -2.86 16.98
N ASP A 101 -2.42 -3.05 17.08
CA ASP A 101 -1.63 -2.49 18.18
C ASP A 101 -1.68 -0.96 18.18
N VAL A 102 -1.57 -0.34 17.01
CA VAL A 102 -1.66 1.10 16.87
C VAL A 102 -3.04 1.61 17.29
N GLN A 103 -4.09 0.89 16.93
CA GLN A 103 -5.46 1.28 17.27
C GLN A 103 -5.77 1.18 18.76
N ARG A 104 -5.06 0.33 19.49
CA ARG A 104 -5.25 0.17 20.94
C ARG A 104 -4.67 1.33 21.75
N ILE A 105 -3.76 2.06 21.18
CA ILE A 105 -3.14 3.20 21.84
C ILE A 105 -3.98 4.46 21.63
#